data_29f218438e923c8556ccca02aa37f502
#
_entry.id   29f218438e923c8556ccca02aa37f502
#
_cell.length_a   1.000
_cell.length_b   1.000
_cell.length_c   1.000
_cell.angle_alpha   90.00
_cell.angle_beta   90.00
_cell.angle_gamma   90.00
#
_symmetry.space_group_name_H-M   'P 1'
#
loop_
_entity.id
_entity.type
_entity.pdbx_description
1 polymer ?
#
loop_
_entity_poly.entity_id
_entity_poly.type
_entity_poly.pdbx_seq_one_letter_code
_entity_poly.pdbx_strand_id
1 'polypeptide(L)'
;MTCRLQVPFVPTPESVVKRMLTLAEVKPGELIIDLGAGDGRILSSAVKDFNARAIGIELHESRYEAIAKRIEREHLGNLAAIIRADFFNINLSRADVVTLYLLTSVNSMIKPKLERELKAGARVVSHDFPVHGWVPLHVEKVRDKFNSHMVYLYKVPESVKRQSSSIPHAVSRLTRWSGF
;
A
#
# COMPACT_ATOMS: atom_id res chain seq x y z
N MET A 1 16.13 -21.88 1.63
CA MET A 1 14.70 -22.18 1.40
C MET A 1 13.92 -20.87 1.45
N THR A 2 13.62 -20.29 0.30
CA THR A 2 12.76 -19.10 0.19
C THR A 2 11.32 -19.57 0.39
N CYS A 3 10.75 -19.31 1.56
CA CYS A 3 9.32 -19.48 1.80
C CYS A 3 8.59 -18.51 0.86
N ARG A 4 8.12 -19.00 -0.28
CA ARG A 4 7.25 -18.23 -1.17
C ARG A 4 5.92 -18.01 -0.45
N LEU A 5 5.74 -16.83 0.12
CA LEU A 5 4.45 -16.40 0.63
C LEU A 5 3.46 -16.38 -0.54
N GLN A 6 2.61 -17.38 -0.60
CA GLN A 6 1.51 -17.41 -1.57
C GLN A 6 0.39 -16.53 -1.02
N VAL A 7 0.31 -15.30 -1.51
CA VAL A 7 -0.86 -14.44 -1.30
C VAL A 7 -1.92 -14.92 -2.30
N PRO A 8 -3.10 -15.37 -1.84
CA PRO A 8 -4.17 -15.73 -2.75
C PRO A 8 -4.59 -14.51 -3.59
N PHE A 9 -4.81 -14.73 -4.87
CA PHE A 9 -5.30 -13.67 -5.74
C PHE A 9 -6.81 -13.48 -5.53
N VAL A 10 -7.17 -12.35 -4.97
CA VAL A 10 -8.55 -11.86 -4.86
C VAL A 10 -8.58 -10.47 -5.47
N PRO A 11 -9.34 -10.24 -6.53
CA PRO A 11 -9.36 -8.92 -7.18
C PRO A 11 -10.10 -7.90 -6.33
N THR A 12 -9.47 -6.72 -6.09
CA THR A 12 -10.12 -5.57 -5.44
C THR A 12 -11.30 -5.08 -6.29
N PRO A 13 -12.52 -4.90 -5.76
CA PRO A 13 -13.63 -4.35 -6.53
C PRO A 13 -13.30 -2.97 -7.12
N GLU A 14 -13.78 -2.67 -8.32
CA GLU A 14 -13.45 -1.41 -9.02
C GLU A 14 -13.86 -0.16 -8.23
N SER A 15 -15.00 -0.22 -7.52
CA SER A 15 -15.44 0.85 -6.63
C SER A 15 -14.45 1.11 -5.50
N VAL A 16 -13.84 0.04 -4.96
CA VAL A 16 -12.82 0.11 -3.91
C VAL A 16 -11.51 0.65 -4.49
N VAL A 17 -11.08 0.19 -5.67
CA VAL A 17 -9.90 0.74 -6.37
C VAL A 17 -10.02 2.25 -6.55
N LYS A 18 -11.14 2.71 -7.10
CA LYS A 18 -11.38 4.13 -7.32
C LYS A 18 -11.36 4.90 -5.99
N ARG A 19 -11.93 4.32 -4.94
CA ARG A 19 -11.94 4.94 -3.63
C ARG A 19 -10.55 5.00 -3.00
N MET A 20 -9.75 3.94 -3.13
CA MET A 20 -8.34 3.92 -2.68
C MET A 20 -7.54 5.07 -3.29
N LEU A 21 -7.63 5.24 -4.61
CA LEU A 21 -6.88 6.28 -5.33
C LEU A 21 -7.41 7.68 -5.03
N THR A 22 -8.73 7.85 -4.88
CA THR A 22 -9.34 9.12 -4.45
C THR A 22 -8.90 9.48 -3.02
N LEU A 23 -8.93 8.53 -2.10
CA LEU A 23 -8.52 8.75 -0.70
C LEU A 23 -7.05 9.11 -0.59
N ALA A 24 -6.22 8.52 -1.45
CA ALA A 24 -4.82 8.88 -1.58
C ALA A 24 -4.59 10.26 -2.23
N GLU A 25 -5.64 10.94 -2.68
CA GLU A 25 -5.54 12.22 -3.40
C GLU A 25 -4.54 12.15 -4.55
N VAL A 26 -4.64 11.09 -5.36
CA VAL A 26 -3.74 10.88 -6.49
C VAL A 26 -3.88 12.03 -7.49
N LYS A 27 -2.74 12.61 -7.89
CA LYS A 27 -2.66 13.74 -8.82
C LYS A 27 -2.11 13.31 -10.17
N PRO A 28 -2.46 14.00 -11.25
CA PRO A 28 -1.87 13.77 -12.56
C PRO A 28 -0.33 13.77 -12.51
N GLY A 29 0.27 12.78 -13.16
CA GLY A 29 1.73 12.62 -13.26
C GLY A 29 2.41 12.00 -12.03
N GLU A 30 1.73 11.80 -10.90
CA GLU A 30 2.27 11.06 -9.76
C GLU A 30 2.54 9.59 -10.11
N LEU A 31 3.53 9.00 -9.45
CA LEU A 31 3.90 7.61 -9.63
C LEU A 31 3.26 6.73 -8.56
N ILE A 32 2.38 5.83 -9.01
CA ILE A 32 1.80 4.77 -8.19
C ILE A 32 2.61 3.50 -8.39
N ILE A 33 2.95 2.82 -7.30
CA ILE A 33 3.52 1.46 -7.34
C ILE A 33 2.54 0.51 -6.65
N ASP A 34 2.04 -0.47 -7.43
CA ASP A 34 1.10 -1.48 -6.96
C ASP A 34 1.82 -2.78 -6.63
N LEU A 35 1.86 -3.17 -5.35
CA LEU A 35 2.58 -4.35 -4.89
C LEU A 35 1.67 -5.58 -4.90
N GLY A 36 1.90 -6.49 -5.84
CA GLY A 36 1.04 -7.61 -6.14
C GLY A 36 -0.11 -7.21 -7.08
N ALA A 37 0.26 -6.77 -8.27
CA ALA A 37 -0.67 -6.09 -9.19
C ALA A 37 -1.84 -6.94 -9.71
N GLY A 38 -1.82 -8.26 -9.50
CA GLY A 38 -2.94 -9.18 -9.74
C GLY A 38 -3.42 -9.22 -11.18
N ASP A 39 -4.47 -8.49 -11.51
CA ASP A 39 -4.98 -8.35 -12.88
C ASP A 39 -4.76 -6.95 -13.50
N GLY A 40 -4.06 -6.06 -12.78
CA GLY A 40 -3.68 -4.74 -13.27
C GLY A 40 -4.79 -3.69 -13.24
N ARG A 41 -5.91 -3.94 -12.55
CA ARG A 41 -7.03 -2.98 -12.49
C ARG A 41 -6.66 -1.66 -11.82
N ILE A 42 -5.76 -1.68 -10.80
CA ILE A 42 -5.25 -0.47 -10.17
C ILE A 42 -4.45 0.36 -11.17
N LEU A 43 -3.62 -0.27 -12.01
CA LEU A 43 -2.86 0.42 -13.04
C LEU A 43 -3.81 1.09 -14.05
N SER A 44 -4.83 0.36 -14.51
CA SER A 44 -5.81 0.89 -15.45
C SER A 44 -6.57 2.10 -14.88
N SER A 45 -7.05 2.00 -13.64
CA SER A 45 -7.75 3.11 -12.99
C SER A 45 -6.82 4.30 -12.74
N ALA A 46 -5.59 4.07 -12.28
CA ALA A 46 -4.60 5.12 -12.06
C ALA A 46 -4.36 5.97 -13.31
N VAL A 47 -4.22 5.32 -14.47
CA VAL A 47 -4.00 6.03 -15.74
C VAL A 47 -5.28 6.69 -16.22
N LYS A 48 -6.39 5.95 -16.32
CA LYS A 48 -7.62 6.43 -16.97
C LYS A 48 -8.38 7.47 -16.16
N ASP A 49 -8.48 7.25 -14.83
CA ASP A 49 -9.31 8.08 -13.96
C ASP A 49 -8.52 9.24 -13.33
N PHE A 50 -7.19 9.08 -13.18
CA PHE A 50 -6.35 10.06 -12.45
C PHE A 50 -5.23 10.65 -13.31
N ASN A 51 -5.01 10.18 -14.53
CA ASN A 51 -3.89 10.59 -15.40
C ASN A 51 -2.52 10.47 -14.67
N ALA A 52 -2.40 9.45 -13.82
CA ALA A 52 -1.20 9.13 -13.06
C ALA A 52 -0.33 8.12 -13.81
N ARG A 53 0.95 8.02 -13.45
CA ARG A 53 1.82 6.93 -13.89
C ARG A 53 1.66 5.75 -12.93
N ALA A 54 1.69 4.53 -13.45
CA ALA A 54 1.52 3.35 -12.63
C ALA A 54 2.54 2.26 -12.99
N ILE A 55 3.15 1.66 -11.97
CA ILE A 55 4.01 0.49 -12.10
C ILE A 55 3.43 -0.63 -11.25
N GLY A 56 3.03 -1.73 -11.87
CA GLY A 56 2.64 -2.94 -11.16
C GLY A 56 3.84 -3.85 -10.93
N ILE A 57 3.88 -4.50 -9.79
CA ILE A 57 4.86 -5.54 -9.47
C ILE A 57 4.09 -6.85 -9.28
N GLU A 58 4.37 -7.84 -10.10
CA GLU A 58 3.73 -9.14 -10.04
C GLU A 58 4.76 -10.26 -10.21
N LEU A 59 4.74 -11.21 -9.29
CA LEU A 59 5.70 -12.32 -9.30
C LEU A 59 5.25 -13.45 -10.21
N HIS A 60 3.93 -13.65 -10.31
CA HIS A 60 3.36 -14.80 -11.01
C HIS A 60 3.34 -14.54 -12.52
N GLU A 61 3.99 -15.45 -13.28
CA GLU A 61 4.21 -15.29 -14.73
C GLU A 61 2.90 -15.07 -15.51
N SER A 62 1.92 -15.94 -15.31
CA SER A 62 0.66 -15.85 -16.07
C SER A 62 -0.11 -14.55 -15.77
N ARG A 63 -0.04 -14.01 -14.54
CA ARG A 63 -0.63 -12.71 -14.22
C ARG A 63 0.15 -11.56 -14.82
N TYR A 64 1.48 -11.61 -14.75
CA TYR A 64 2.35 -10.65 -15.42
C TYR A 64 2.01 -10.54 -16.92
N GLU A 65 1.92 -11.68 -17.63
CA GLU A 65 1.55 -11.69 -19.06
C GLU A 65 0.15 -11.13 -19.31
N ALA A 66 -0.82 -11.49 -18.47
CA ALA A 66 -2.18 -10.97 -18.58
C ALA A 66 -2.23 -9.45 -18.39
N ILE A 67 -1.44 -8.90 -17.45
CA ILE A 67 -1.34 -7.45 -17.24
C ILE A 67 -0.66 -6.77 -18.44
N ALA A 68 0.43 -7.34 -18.97
CA ALA A 68 1.10 -6.79 -20.15
C ALA A 68 0.14 -6.67 -21.34
N LYS A 69 -0.61 -7.74 -21.64
CA LYS A 69 -1.66 -7.74 -22.67
C LYS A 69 -2.78 -6.72 -22.37
N ARG A 70 -3.11 -6.53 -21.11
CA ARG A 70 -4.10 -5.52 -20.69
C ARG A 70 -3.60 -4.10 -20.97
N ILE A 71 -2.34 -3.80 -20.61
CA ILE A 71 -1.71 -2.50 -20.87
C ILE A 71 -1.72 -2.18 -22.38
N GLU A 72 -1.39 -3.15 -23.22
CA GLU A 72 -1.44 -3.00 -24.69
C GLU A 72 -2.86 -2.77 -25.19
N ARG A 73 -3.80 -3.65 -24.82
CA ARG A 73 -5.21 -3.58 -25.25
C ARG A 73 -5.88 -2.28 -24.84
N GLU A 74 -5.53 -1.75 -23.67
CA GLU A 74 -6.10 -0.53 -23.12
C GLU A 74 -5.30 0.73 -23.51
N HIS A 75 -4.23 0.60 -24.32
CA HIS A 75 -3.35 1.67 -24.78
C HIS A 75 -2.71 2.50 -23.63
N LEU A 76 -2.32 1.84 -22.55
CA LEU A 76 -1.78 2.48 -21.35
C LEU A 76 -0.26 2.60 -21.34
N GLY A 77 0.46 2.07 -22.34
CA GLY A 77 1.91 1.87 -22.34
C GLY A 77 2.77 3.13 -22.11
N ASN A 78 2.23 4.33 -22.32
CA ASN A 78 2.93 5.58 -22.04
C ASN A 78 2.95 5.94 -20.54
N LEU A 79 2.00 5.43 -19.75
CA LEU A 79 1.80 5.79 -18.34
C LEU A 79 1.81 4.57 -17.41
N ALA A 80 1.60 3.36 -17.93
CA ALA A 80 1.60 2.13 -17.14
C ALA A 80 2.69 1.16 -17.59
N ALA A 81 3.29 0.48 -16.63
CA ALA A 81 4.23 -0.61 -16.84
C ALA A 81 3.98 -1.74 -15.84
N ILE A 82 4.41 -2.95 -16.19
CA ILE A 82 4.43 -4.11 -15.31
C ILE A 82 5.85 -4.66 -15.20
N ILE A 83 6.27 -5.03 -14.01
CA ILE A 83 7.57 -5.64 -13.73
C ILE A 83 7.32 -7.01 -13.11
N ARG A 84 7.90 -8.06 -13.74
CA ARG A 84 7.89 -9.39 -13.14
C ARG A 84 9.02 -9.49 -12.11
N ALA A 85 8.66 -9.35 -10.84
CA ALA A 85 9.63 -9.40 -9.74
C ALA A 85 8.95 -9.69 -8.41
N ASP A 86 9.77 -10.07 -7.43
CA ASP A 86 9.40 -10.02 -6.03
C ASP A 86 9.46 -8.55 -5.57
N PHE A 87 8.34 -8.02 -5.05
CA PHE A 87 8.24 -6.62 -4.64
C PHE A 87 9.17 -6.28 -3.46
N PHE A 88 9.67 -7.26 -2.71
CA PHE A 88 10.71 -7.02 -1.70
C PHE A 88 12.03 -6.53 -2.31
N ASN A 89 12.28 -6.80 -3.59
CA ASN A 89 13.50 -6.43 -4.30
C ASN A 89 13.38 -5.14 -5.14
N ILE A 90 12.19 -4.53 -5.20
CA ILE A 90 11.95 -3.31 -5.99
C ILE A 90 12.22 -2.07 -5.15
N ASN A 91 12.91 -1.10 -5.71
CA ASN A 91 13.15 0.20 -5.07
C ASN A 91 11.88 1.06 -5.10
N LEU A 92 11.41 1.52 -3.94
CA LEU A 92 10.19 2.29 -3.77
C LEU A 92 10.42 3.80 -3.59
N SER A 93 11.67 4.27 -3.63
CA SER A 93 12.04 5.65 -3.29
C SER A 93 11.38 6.71 -4.19
N ARG A 94 10.99 6.35 -5.40
CA ARG A 94 10.34 7.25 -6.37
C ARG A 94 8.81 7.25 -6.27
N ALA A 95 8.20 6.34 -5.49
CA ALA A 95 6.76 6.26 -5.36
C ALA A 95 6.18 7.51 -4.70
N ASP A 96 5.11 8.04 -5.28
CA ASP A 96 4.23 9.02 -4.65
C ASP A 96 3.14 8.32 -3.85
N VAL A 97 2.65 7.19 -4.40
CA VAL A 97 1.65 6.33 -3.76
C VAL A 97 2.06 4.87 -3.90
N VAL A 98 1.89 4.10 -2.83
CA VAL A 98 1.99 2.63 -2.86
C VAL A 98 0.63 2.04 -2.52
N THR A 99 0.16 1.10 -3.32
CA THR A 99 -1.09 0.37 -3.08
C THR A 99 -0.79 -1.06 -2.60
N LEU A 100 -1.57 -1.52 -1.62
CA LEU A 100 -1.43 -2.82 -0.99
C LEU A 100 -2.79 -3.52 -0.93
N TYR A 101 -2.85 -4.76 -1.38
CA TYR A 101 -3.90 -5.72 -1.03
C TYR A 101 -3.23 -7.05 -0.67
N LEU A 102 -2.49 -7.03 0.42
CA LEU A 102 -1.65 -8.11 0.89
C LEU A 102 -2.11 -8.54 2.29
N LEU A 103 -1.83 -9.80 2.64
CA LEU A 103 -2.17 -10.29 3.98
C LEU A 103 -1.44 -9.50 5.07
N THR A 104 -2.01 -9.44 6.27
CA THR A 104 -1.43 -8.75 7.43
C THR A 104 0.03 -9.14 7.70
N SER A 105 0.35 -10.43 7.56
CA SER A 105 1.72 -10.94 7.74
C SER A 105 2.68 -10.33 6.70
N VAL A 106 2.24 -10.21 5.45
CA VAL A 106 3.03 -9.63 4.37
C VAL A 106 3.19 -8.12 4.56
N ASN A 107 2.12 -7.42 4.98
CA ASN A 107 2.18 -6.01 5.35
C ASN A 107 3.20 -5.76 6.48
N SER A 108 3.26 -6.66 7.46
CA SER A 108 4.26 -6.57 8.54
C SER A 108 5.68 -6.77 8.04
N MET A 109 5.89 -7.65 7.05
CA MET A 109 7.21 -7.90 6.46
C MET A 109 7.68 -6.76 5.54
N ILE A 110 6.79 -6.16 4.75
CA ILE A 110 7.14 -5.06 3.84
C ILE A 110 7.30 -3.72 4.57
N LYS A 111 6.69 -3.55 5.73
CA LYS A 111 6.72 -2.31 6.52
C LYS A 111 8.12 -1.71 6.69
N PRO A 112 9.17 -2.45 7.14
CA PRO A 112 10.51 -1.86 7.29
C PRO A 112 11.09 -1.31 5.98
N LYS A 113 10.72 -1.91 4.85
CA LYS A 113 11.11 -1.43 3.53
C LYS A 113 10.38 -0.13 3.17
N LEU A 114 9.07 -0.05 3.43
CA LEU A 114 8.29 1.16 3.22
C LEU A 114 8.85 2.33 4.05
N GLU A 115 9.19 2.08 5.32
CA GLU A 115 9.77 3.09 6.22
C GLU A 115 11.14 3.60 5.77
N ARG A 116 11.96 2.70 5.24
CA ARG A 116 13.32 3.04 4.80
C ARG A 116 13.37 3.73 3.45
N GLU A 117 12.50 3.34 2.51
CA GLU A 117 12.64 3.73 1.11
C GLU A 117 11.68 4.82 0.67
N LEU A 118 10.50 4.93 1.29
CA LEU A 118 9.54 5.93 0.85
C LEU A 118 9.99 7.35 1.21
N LYS A 119 9.88 8.24 0.23
CA LYS A 119 10.14 9.67 0.43
C LYS A 119 9.11 10.30 1.36
N ALA A 120 9.49 11.38 2.03
CA ALA A 120 8.55 12.15 2.83
C ALA A 120 7.38 12.68 1.98
N GLY A 121 6.17 12.53 2.52
CA GLY A 121 4.92 12.85 1.82
C GLY A 121 4.35 11.71 0.97
N ALA A 122 5.09 10.60 0.79
CA ALA A 122 4.55 9.42 0.11
C ALA A 122 3.37 8.84 0.90
N ARG A 123 2.36 8.36 0.19
CA ARG A 123 1.15 7.77 0.74
C ARG A 123 1.13 6.27 0.51
N VAL A 124 0.61 5.54 1.49
CA VAL A 124 0.36 4.10 1.36
C VAL A 124 -1.12 3.85 1.58
N VAL A 125 -1.76 3.17 0.65
CA VAL A 125 -3.18 2.81 0.75
C VAL A 125 -3.30 1.30 0.79
N SER A 126 -3.88 0.77 1.86
CA SER A 126 -4.07 -0.66 2.05
C SER A 126 -5.54 -1.03 2.05
N HIS A 127 -5.87 -2.06 1.29
CA HIS A 127 -7.21 -2.66 1.20
C HIS A 127 -7.32 -3.80 2.22
N ASP A 128 -8.37 -3.77 3.05
CA ASP A 128 -8.76 -4.72 4.09
C ASP A 128 -7.72 -5.01 5.19
N PHE A 129 -6.44 -5.00 4.89
CA PHE A 129 -5.39 -5.39 5.83
C PHE A 129 -4.55 -4.18 6.27
N PRO A 130 -4.59 -3.79 7.56
CA PRO A 130 -3.80 -2.66 8.04
C PRO A 130 -2.30 -2.96 8.04
N VAL A 131 -1.48 -1.90 8.00
CA VAL A 131 -0.05 -1.98 8.28
C VAL A 131 0.15 -1.89 9.79
N HIS A 132 0.42 -3.03 10.42
CA HIS A 132 0.56 -3.09 11.87
C HIS A 132 1.66 -2.17 12.39
N GLY A 133 1.30 -1.43 13.43
CA GLY A 133 2.20 -0.49 14.06
C GLY A 133 2.28 0.87 13.35
N TRP A 134 1.54 1.11 12.28
CA TRP A 134 1.31 2.45 11.75
C TRP A 134 -0.04 2.98 12.21
N VAL A 135 -0.13 4.29 12.40
CA VAL A 135 -1.39 4.98 12.68
C VAL A 135 -1.93 5.53 11.37
N PRO A 136 -3.07 5.03 10.86
CA PRO A 136 -3.64 5.55 9.63
C PRO A 136 -4.08 7.01 9.81
N LEU A 137 -3.90 7.83 8.76
CA LEU A 137 -4.47 9.17 8.70
C LEU A 137 -5.97 9.12 8.50
N HIS A 138 -6.43 8.12 7.75
CA HIS A 138 -7.83 7.91 7.48
C HIS A 138 -8.14 6.42 7.35
N VAL A 139 -9.33 6.04 7.82
CA VAL A 139 -9.88 4.69 7.65
C VAL A 139 -11.29 4.83 7.14
N GLU A 140 -11.61 4.15 6.06
CA GLU A 140 -12.93 4.21 5.45
C GLU A 140 -13.50 2.84 5.17
N LYS A 141 -14.78 2.66 5.42
CA LYS A 141 -15.55 1.49 5.04
C LYS A 141 -16.24 1.73 3.71
N VAL A 142 -15.80 1.02 2.68
CA VAL A 142 -16.34 1.09 1.32
C VAL A 142 -17.24 -0.13 1.09
N ARG A 143 -18.44 0.09 0.56
CA ARG A 143 -19.33 -1.00 0.19
C ARG A 143 -19.32 -1.22 -1.31
N ASP A 144 -19.21 -2.47 -1.71
CA ASP A 144 -19.55 -2.92 -3.06
C ASP A 144 -20.95 -3.54 -3.08
N LYS A 145 -21.30 -4.27 -4.14
CA LYS A 145 -22.62 -4.91 -4.27
C LYS A 145 -22.86 -6.02 -3.24
N PHE A 146 -21.81 -6.66 -2.74
CA PHE A 146 -21.88 -7.91 -1.96
C PHE A 146 -21.25 -7.77 -0.59
N ASN A 147 -20.18 -6.96 -0.47
CA ASN A 147 -19.32 -6.92 0.70
C ASN A 147 -19.03 -5.49 1.16
N SER A 148 -18.45 -5.41 2.35
CA SER A 148 -17.84 -4.18 2.88
C SER A 148 -16.35 -4.39 3.00
N HIS A 149 -15.59 -3.39 2.56
CA HIS A 149 -14.12 -3.37 2.53
C HIS A 149 -13.60 -2.24 3.38
N MET A 150 -12.47 -2.45 4.02
CA MET A 150 -11.78 -1.40 4.77
C MET A 150 -10.65 -0.82 3.92
N VAL A 151 -10.56 0.49 3.84
CA VAL A 151 -9.46 1.19 3.17
C VAL A 151 -8.72 2.01 4.20
N TYR A 152 -7.41 1.79 4.30
CA TYR A 152 -6.53 2.48 5.24
C TYR A 152 -5.57 3.38 4.48
N LEU A 153 -5.56 4.66 4.80
CA LEU A 153 -4.60 5.63 4.26
C LEU A 153 -3.52 5.94 5.29
N TYR A 154 -2.29 5.86 4.87
CA TYR A 154 -1.11 6.26 5.62
C TYR A 154 -0.29 7.28 4.84
N LYS A 155 0.53 8.06 5.54
CA LYS A 155 1.48 9.00 4.95
C LYS A 155 2.80 8.94 5.73
N VAL A 156 3.91 8.94 5.02
CA VAL A 156 5.25 8.90 5.59
C VAL A 156 5.81 10.32 5.72
N PRO A 157 6.39 10.70 6.87
CA PRO A 157 6.63 9.92 8.09
C PRO A 157 5.51 10.01 9.13
N GLU A 158 4.40 10.71 8.88
CA GLU A 158 3.39 11.05 9.88
C GLU A 158 2.78 9.82 10.53
N SER A 159 2.47 8.79 9.74
CA SER A 159 1.89 7.53 10.24
C SER A 159 2.87 6.70 11.07
N VAL A 160 4.17 6.84 10.80
CA VAL A 160 5.24 6.13 11.50
C VAL A 160 5.59 6.81 12.83
N LYS A 161 5.70 8.14 12.83
CA LYS A 161 6.16 8.93 14.01
C LYS A 161 5.17 8.97 15.16
N ARG A 162 3.88 8.79 14.91
CA ARG A 162 2.87 8.82 15.98
C ARG A 162 3.03 7.72 17.02
N GLN A 163 3.80 6.67 16.74
CA GLN A 163 4.12 5.62 17.74
C GLN A 163 5.17 6.01 18.76
N SER A 164 6.10 6.91 18.41
CA SER A 164 7.18 7.32 19.32
C SER A 164 6.76 8.34 20.38
N SER A 165 5.58 8.94 20.24
CA SER A 165 5.07 9.98 21.16
C SER A 165 4.08 9.48 22.21
N SER A 166 3.77 8.20 22.28
CA SER A 166 2.77 7.63 23.20
C SER A 166 3.35 6.72 24.29
N ILE A 167 4.58 7.00 24.77
CA ILE A 167 5.01 6.50 26.09
C ILE A 167 4.80 7.66 27.06
N PRO A 168 3.78 7.65 27.92
CA PRO A 168 3.74 8.58 29.03
C PRO A 168 4.90 8.20 29.97
N HIS A 169 5.85 9.09 30.15
CA HIS A 169 6.74 9.07 31.30
C HIS A 169 5.89 9.27 32.58
N ALA A 170 5.30 8.22 33.05
CA ALA A 170 4.64 8.17 34.35
C ALA A 170 5.09 6.90 35.07
N VAL A 171 6.29 6.91 35.58
CA VAL A 171 6.61 6.31 36.88
C VAL A 171 7.97 6.85 37.36
N SER A 172 8.00 7.97 38.03
CA SER A 172 9.07 8.27 38.98
C SER A 172 8.51 9.14 40.10
N ARG A 173 7.75 8.54 40.97
CA ARG A 173 7.59 8.96 42.37
C ARG A 173 7.12 7.75 43.18
N LEU A 174 8.01 6.85 43.46
CA LEU A 174 7.87 6.04 44.68
C LEU A 174 8.73 6.67 45.74
N THR A 175 8.04 7.35 46.58
CA THR A 175 8.37 7.88 47.90
C THR A 175 9.34 7.02 48.68
N ARG A 176 10.38 7.69 49.18
CA ARG A 176 11.16 7.27 50.38
C ARG A 176 10.20 6.88 51.50
N TRP A 177 10.29 5.69 51.94
CA TRP A 177 9.90 5.30 53.32
C TRP A 177 11.15 5.41 54.19
N SER A 178 11.20 6.50 54.98
CA SER A 178 12.05 6.62 56.12
C SER A 178 11.17 6.32 57.35
N GLY A 179 11.62 5.47 58.22
CA GLY A 179 11.14 5.54 59.58
C GLY A 179 10.86 4.19 60.23
N PHE A 180 11.69 3.93 61.21
CA PHE A 180 11.69 3.03 62.39
C PHE A 180 11.96 1.55 62.16
#